data_18168383cb6c7adc201df537af972b29
#
_entry.id   18168383cb6c7adc201df537af972b29
#
_cell.length_a   1.000
_cell.length_b   1.000
_cell.length_c   1.000
_cell.angle_alpha   90.00
_cell.angle_beta   90.00
_cell.angle_gamma   90.00
#
_symmetry.space_group_name_H-M   'P 1'
#
loop_
_entity.id
_entity.type
_entity.pdbx_description
1 polymer ?
#
loop_
_entity_poly.entity_id
_entity_poly.type
_entity_poly.pdbx_seq_one_letter_code
_entity_poly.pdbx_strand_id
1 'polypeptide(L)'
;MRFFVPFAENEVLYGLGERYDRLDRRGMHAYLWNVDTGFCTVQGEAYQNVPLMNSTAGYALFFNTMLGGNTDSGVTVPDKTLYDFNGDAQDLFVFTGTPLENLDSYTRLTGRPILPPRWAYEYWMGASLDGWRFAGKDPLVNLKEYIDGYAD
;
A
#
# COMPACT_ATOMS: atom_id res chain seq x y z
N MET A 1 -20.26 2.37 -2.79
CA MET A 1 -20.45 1.81 -4.15
C MET A 1 -19.80 0.45 -4.22
N ARG A 2 -20.47 -0.53 -4.86
CA ARG A 2 -19.99 -1.92 -4.93
C ARG A 2 -20.11 -2.46 -6.35
N PHE A 3 -19.06 -3.10 -6.85
CA PHE A 3 -19.05 -3.75 -8.16
C PHE A 3 -18.00 -4.87 -8.23
N PHE A 4 -18.12 -5.73 -9.25
CA PHE A 4 -17.22 -6.83 -9.49
C PHE A 4 -16.47 -6.65 -10.81
N VAL A 5 -15.19 -7.00 -10.80
CA VAL A 5 -14.36 -7.10 -12.00
C VAL A 5 -13.88 -8.54 -12.12
N PRO A 6 -14.24 -9.26 -13.19
CA PRO A 6 -13.75 -10.62 -13.40
C PRO A 6 -12.27 -10.61 -13.74
N PHE A 7 -11.57 -11.71 -13.41
CA PHE A 7 -10.20 -11.98 -13.82
C PHE A 7 -10.04 -13.42 -14.31
N ALA A 8 -9.08 -13.65 -15.20
CA ALA A 8 -8.82 -14.96 -15.76
C ALA A 8 -8.04 -15.86 -14.79
N GLU A 9 -8.08 -17.19 -15.00
CA GLU A 9 -7.42 -18.18 -14.13
C GLU A 9 -5.90 -17.93 -13.97
N ASN A 10 -5.24 -17.52 -15.04
CA ASN A 10 -3.80 -17.24 -15.07
C ASN A 10 -3.43 -15.76 -14.93
N GLU A 11 -4.40 -14.90 -14.67
CA GLU A 11 -4.20 -13.46 -14.45
C GLU A 11 -3.64 -13.22 -13.04
N VAL A 12 -2.62 -12.39 -12.94
CA VAL A 12 -2.07 -11.93 -11.66
C VAL A 12 -2.50 -10.51 -11.42
N LEU A 13 -3.01 -10.26 -10.21
CA LEU A 13 -3.41 -8.94 -9.73
C LEU A 13 -2.40 -8.43 -8.71
N TYR A 14 -1.94 -7.18 -8.83
CA TYR A 14 -0.96 -6.61 -7.90
C TYR A 14 -1.12 -5.11 -7.74
N GLY A 15 -0.65 -4.57 -6.61
CA GLY A 15 -0.80 -3.17 -6.23
C GLY A 15 -1.42 -3.00 -4.85
N LEU A 16 -2.25 -1.98 -4.70
CA LEU A 16 -2.96 -1.57 -3.49
C LEU A 16 -2.05 -0.97 -2.41
N GLY A 17 -0.85 -0.50 -2.78
CA GLY A 17 0.06 0.19 -1.89
C GLY A 17 1.02 -0.75 -1.15
N GLU A 18 1.49 -0.29 0.00
CA GLU A 18 2.45 -1.02 0.83
C GLU A 18 1.78 -2.18 1.54
N ARG A 19 2.15 -3.40 1.16
CA ARG A 19 1.62 -4.65 1.69
C ARG A 19 2.76 -5.59 2.03
N TYR A 20 2.69 -6.25 3.19
CA TYR A 20 3.75 -7.12 3.70
C TYR A 20 3.46 -8.61 3.47
N ASP A 21 2.44 -8.91 2.73
CA ASP A 21 2.04 -10.24 2.32
C ASP A 21 2.67 -10.63 0.96
N ARG A 22 1.94 -11.31 0.12
CA ARG A 22 2.41 -11.71 -1.21
C ARG A 22 2.07 -10.66 -2.28
N LEU A 23 2.79 -10.71 -3.39
CA LEU A 23 2.62 -9.79 -4.51
C LEU A 23 1.28 -10.00 -5.26
N ASP A 24 0.91 -11.25 -5.52
CA ASP A 24 -0.38 -11.59 -6.15
C ASP A 24 -1.53 -11.38 -5.16
N ARG A 25 -2.46 -10.52 -5.51
CA ARG A 25 -3.62 -10.16 -4.67
C ARG A 25 -4.79 -11.14 -4.77
N ARG A 26 -4.73 -12.13 -5.65
CA ARG A 26 -5.79 -13.14 -5.75
C ARG A 26 -5.84 -14.02 -4.49
N GLY A 27 -7.05 -14.31 -4.05
CA GLY A 27 -7.31 -15.00 -2.79
C GLY A 27 -7.03 -14.15 -1.56
N MET A 28 -7.09 -12.82 -1.69
CA MET A 28 -6.81 -11.89 -0.60
C MET A 28 -7.87 -10.81 -0.47
N HIS A 29 -8.05 -10.39 0.78
CA HIS A 29 -8.74 -9.14 1.11
C HIS A 29 -7.72 -8.02 1.27
N ALA A 30 -8.12 -6.78 0.92
CA ALA A 30 -7.38 -5.59 1.30
C ALA A 30 -8.34 -4.50 1.79
N TYR A 31 -8.02 -3.93 2.94
CA TYR A 31 -8.70 -2.76 3.48
C TYR A 31 -7.96 -1.50 3.01
N LEU A 32 -8.66 -0.66 2.27
CA LEU A 32 -8.11 0.56 1.67
C LEU A 32 -8.40 1.77 2.58
N TRP A 33 -7.75 1.79 3.70
CA TRP A 33 -7.73 2.88 4.67
C TRP A 33 -6.41 2.84 5.41
N ASN A 34 -5.70 3.96 5.49
CA ASN A 34 -4.41 4.03 6.16
C ASN A 34 -4.63 3.90 7.67
N VAL A 35 -4.03 2.89 8.27
CA VAL A 35 -4.12 2.61 9.70
C VAL A 35 -2.74 2.34 10.26
N ASP A 36 -2.53 2.75 11.50
CA ASP A 36 -1.33 2.36 12.26
C ASP A 36 -1.55 0.97 12.84
N THR A 37 -1.02 -0.04 12.16
CA THR A 37 -1.21 -1.46 12.51
C THR A 37 -0.17 -1.98 13.51
N GLY A 38 0.71 -1.13 14.01
CA GLY A 38 1.80 -1.52 14.88
C GLY A 38 2.94 -2.18 14.11
N PHE A 39 3.10 -3.49 14.11
CA PHE A 39 4.29 -4.14 13.57
C PHE A 39 4.08 -4.92 12.27
N CYS A 40 2.88 -5.15 11.87
CA CYS A 40 2.60 -5.86 10.63
C CYS A 40 1.13 -5.75 10.27
N THR A 41 0.89 -5.88 9.01
CA THR A 41 -0.45 -5.91 8.48
C THR A 41 -1.03 -7.30 8.67
N VAL A 42 -1.88 -7.42 9.64
CA VAL A 42 -2.74 -8.60 9.74
C VAL A 42 -4.03 -8.29 8.99
N GLN A 43 -4.55 -9.22 8.23
CA GLN A 43 -5.87 -9.13 7.63
C GLN A 43 -6.08 -8.02 6.58
N GLY A 44 -5.05 -7.71 5.81
CA GLY A 44 -5.20 -6.80 4.67
C GLY A 44 -5.15 -5.31 4.97
N GLU A 45 -4.79 -4.92 6.19
CA GLU A 45 -4.50 -3.53 6.57
C GLU A 45 -3.13 -3.06 6.07
N ALA A 46 -2.91 -1.76 5.95
CA ALA A 46 -1.63 -1.17 5.58
C ALA A 46 -1.48 0.26 6.09
N TYR A 47 -0.23 0.66 6.31
CA TYR A 47 0.12 2.05 6.62
C TYR A 47 -0.12 2.98 5.44
N GLN A 48 0.18 2.51 4.24
CA GLN A 48 0.10 3.30 3.02
C GLN A 48 -0.65 2.56 1.92
N ASN A 49 -1.90 2.91 1.75
CA ASN A 49 -2.74 2.37 0.70
C ASN A 49 -2.66 3.23 -0.56
N VAL A 50 -2.58 2.58 -1.71
CA VAL A 50 -2.71 3.21 -3.02
C VAL A 50 -3.82 2.49 -3.76
N PRO A 51 -4.94 3.14 -4.08
CA PRO A 51 -6.09 2.47 -4.69
C PRO A 51 -5.88 2.24 -6.20
N LEU A 52 -4.75 1.64 -6.55
CA LEU A 52 -4.34 1.23 -7.90
C LEU A 52 -4.15 -0.28 -7.91
N MET A 53 -4.92 -0.99 -8.72
CA MET A 53 -4.78 -2.42 -8.99
C MET A 53 -4.33 -2.61 -10.42
N ASN A 54 -3.19 -3.25 -10.62
CA ASN A 54 -2.67 -3.67 -11.92
C ASN A 54 -3.00 -5.13 -12.19
N SER A 55 -3.18 -5.45 -13.45
CA SER A 55 -3.38 -6.80 -13.95
C SER A 55 -2.38 -7.16 -15.02
N THR A 56 -1.94 -8.44 -15.01
CA THR A 56 -1.15 -9.00 -16.11
C THR A 56 -1.95 -9.18 -17.41
N ALA A 57 -3.27 -9.02 -17.37
CA ALA A 57 -4.12 -8.99 -18.56
C ALA A 57 -4.02 -7.66 -19.36
N GLY A 58 -3.16 -6.74 -18.95
CA GLY A 58 -2.88 -5.50 -19.69
C GLY A 58 -3.78 -4.34 -19.33
N TYR A 59 -4.24 -4.27 -18.08
CA TYR A 59 -5.00 -3.12 -17.59
C TYR A 59 -4.60 -2.76 -16.15
N ALA A 60 -4.95 -1.54 -15.75
CA ALA A 60 -4.95 -1.14 -14.35
C ALA A 60 -6.20 -0.32 -14.02
N LEU A 61 -6.66 -0.45 -12.79
CA LEU A 61 -7.81 0.28 -12.24
C LEU A 61 -7.33 1.20 -11.13
N PHE A 62 -7.56 2.49 -11.28
CA PHE A 62 -7.27 3.49 -10.27
C PHE A 62 -8.57 4.13 -9.78
N PHE A 63 -8.83 4.03 -8.50
CA PHE A 63 -9.96 4.64 -7.83
C PHE A 63 -9.53 5.97 -7.22
N ASN A 64 -9.90 7.06 -7.86
CA ASN A 64 -9.60 8.41 -7.38
C ASN A 64 -10.57 8.80 -6.26
N THR A 65 -10.30 8.30 -5.07
CA THR A 65 -11.16 8.48 -3.91
C THR A 65 -10.35 8.72 -2.63
N MET A 66 -10.91 9.54 -1.74
CA MET A 66 -10.44 9.72 -0.37
C MET A 66 -11.27 8.88 0.63
N LEU A 67 -12.21 8.09 0.13
CA LEU A 67 -13.08 7.27 0.96
C LEU A 67 -12.47 5.90 1.19
N GLY A 68 -12.67 5.36 2.37
CA GLY A 68 -12.27 4.00 2.69
C GLY A 68 -13.02 2.98 1.84
N GLY A 69 -12.39 1.85 1.60
CA GLY A 69 -12.96 0.76 0.84
C GLY A 69 -12.32 -0.58 1.15
N ASN A 70 -12.87 -1.61 0.55
CA ASN A 70 -12.37 -2.98 0.64
C ASN A 70 -12.23 -3.57 -0.76
N THR A 71 -11.25 -4.43 -0.92
CA THR A 71 -11.18 -5.33 -2.08
C THR A 71 -11.19 -6.76 -1.61
N ASP A 72 -11.89 -7.60 -2.36
CA ASP A 72 -11.90 -9.05 -2.18
C ASP A 72 -11.62 -9.68 -3.54
N SER A 73 -10.40 -10.18 -3.70
CA SER A 73 -9.94 -10.72 -4.98
C SER A 73 -10.04 -12.24 -5.00
N GLY A 74 -11.25 -12.76 -5.19
CA GLY A 74 -11.48 -14.18 -5.35
C GLY A 74 -11.60 -14.99 -4.05
N VAL A 75 -11.78 -14.32 -2.91
CA VAL A 75 -12.00 -15.03 -1.62
C VAL A 75 -13.47 -15.45 -1.50
N THR A 76 -14.38 -14.49 -1.60
CA THR A 76 -15.82 -14.75 -1.50
C THR A 76 -16.40 -15.24 -2.82
N VAL A 77 -16.02 -14.63 -3.92
CA VAL A 77 -16.46 -15.01 -5.26
C VAL A 77 -15.22 -15.37 -6.09
N PRO A 78 -15.02 -16.65 -6.40
CA PRO A 78 -13.95 -17.10 -7.29
C PRO A 78 -14.00 -16.34 -8.63
N ASP A 79 -12.86 -16.12 -9.26
CA ASP A 79 -12.73 -15.46 -10.56
C ASP A 79 -13.12 -13.96 -10.64
N LYS A 80 -13.42 -13.32 -9.52
CA LYS A 80 -13.79 -11.89 -9.49
C LYS A 80 -13.14 -11.15 -8.32
N THR A 81 -12.78 -9.90 -8.58
CA THR A 81 -12.49 -8.95 -7.51
C THR A 81 -13.74 -8.13 -7.23
N LEU A 82 -14.20 -8.17 -5.98
CA LEU A 82 -15.16 -7.22 -5.45
C LEU A 82 -14.42 -5.95 -5.04
N TYR A 83 -14.88 -4.81 -5.51
CA TYR A 83 -14.52 -3.49 -5.02
C TYR A 83 -15.71 -2.89 -4.28
N ASP A 84 -15.52 -2.55 -3.02
CA ASP A 84 -16.57 -2.01 -2.15
C ASP A 84 -16.05 -0.73 -1.46
N PHE A 85 -16.45 0.42 -1.96
CA PHE A 85 -16.05 1.72 -1.42
C PHE A 85 -17.22 2.39 -0.71
N ASN A 86 -16.92 3.11 0.34
CA ASN A 86 -17.86 4.01 0.98
C ASN A 86 -18.28 5.12 0.01
N GLY A 87 -19.55 5.54 0.09
CA GLY A 87 -20.11 6.58 -0.80
C GLY A 87 -20.81 6.02 -2.05
N ASP A 88 -21.51 6.90 -2.74
CA ASP A 88 -22.45 6.56 -3.82
C ASP A 88 -21.84 6.72 -5.21
N ALA A 89 -20.72 7.44 -5.33
CA ALA A 89 -20.02 7.66 -6.58
C ALA A 89 -18.50 7.54 -6.39
N GLN A 90 -17.83 7.10 -7.46
CA GLN A 90 -16.37 6.98 -7.50
C GLN A 90 -15.87 7.37 -8.89
N ASP A 91 -14.76 8.12 -8.94
CA ASP A 91 -14.02 8.32 -10.17
C ASP A 91 -13.13 7.11 -10.41
N LEU A 92 -13.37 6.38 -11.47
CA LEU A 92 -12.56 5.24 -11.89
C LEU A 92 -11.79 5.57 -13.15
N PHE A 93 -10.47 5.50 -13.08
CA PHE A 93 -9.59 5.55 -14.24
C PHE A 93 -9.17 4.15 -14.63
N VAL A 94 -9.31 3.84 -15.90
CA VAL A 94 -8.86 2.57 -16.49
C VAL A 94 -7.67 2.87 -17.39
N PHE A 95 -6.51 2.32 -17.05
CA PHE A 95 -5.33 2.37 -17.90
C PHE A 95 -5.20 1.05 -18.64
N THR A 96 -4.72 1.09 -19.89
CA THR A 96 -4.48 -0.11 -20.71
C THR A 96 -3.05 -0.11 -21.22
N GLY A 97 -2.38 -1.24 -21.12
CA GLY A 97 -0.99 -1.42 -21.51
C GLY A 97 -0.26 -2.38 -20.60
N THR A 98 1.05 -2.45 -20.77
CA THR A 98 1.93 -3.18 -19.87
C THR A 98 1.93 -2.54 -18.46
N PRO A 99 2.37 -3.25 -17.43
CA PRO A 99 2.46 -2.70 -16.08
C PRO A 99 3.25 -1.38 -15.97
N LEU A 100 4.33 -1.25 -16.74
CA LEU A 100 5.13 -0.02 -16.75
C LEU A 100 4.41 1.13 -17.45
N GLU A 101 3.70 0.87 -18.54
CA GLU A 101 2.89 1.88 -19.24
C GLU A 101 1.71 2.34 -18.37
N ASN A 102 1.08 1.42 -17.65
CA ASN A 102 0.03 1.73 -16.70
C ASN A 102 0.56 2.60 -15.55
N LEU A 103 1.74 2.27 -15.01
CA LEU A 103 2.39 3.06 -13.96
C LEU A 103 2.78 4.46 -14.48
N ASP A 104 3.28 4.54 -15.71
CA ASP A 104 3.59 5.83 -16.37
C ASP A 104 2.33 6.69 -16.49
N SER A 105 1.23 6.12 -16.96
CA SER A 105 -0.05 6.79 -17.10
C SER A 105 -0.62 7.25 -15.76
N TYR A 106 -0.58 6.38 -14.77
CA TYR A 106 -0.99 6.70 -13.40
C TYR A 106 -0.19 7.88 -12.82
N THR A 107 1.15 7.82 -12.91
CA THR A 107 2.00 8.87 -12.34
C THR A 107 1.98 10.17 -13.16
N ARG A 108 1.61 10.15 -14.42
CA ARG A 108 1.27 11.40 -15.17
C ARG A 108 0.02 12.07 -14.63
N LEU A 109 -0.97 11.28 -14.24
CA LEU A 109 -2.22 11.78 -13.70
C LEU A 109 -2.06 12.30 -12.26
N THR A 110 -1.37 11.54 -11.41
CA THR A 110 -1.32 11.81 -9.96
C THR A 110 -0.09 12.60 -9.52
N GLY A 111 0.90 12.75 -10.38
CA GLY A 111 2.18 13.39 -10.10
C GLY A 111 3.34 12.39 -10.12
N ARG A 112 4.47 12.84 -10.66
CA ARG A 112 5.71 12.07 -10.68
C ARG A 112 6.41 12.17 -9.32
N PRO A 113 6.94 11.07 -8.78
CA PRO A 113 7.81 11.16 -7.64
C PRO A 113 9.11 11.88 -8.00
N ILE A 114 9.66 12.60 -7.05
CA ILE A 114 11.01 13.14 -7.17
C ILE A 114 12.03 12.00 -7.08
N LEU A 115 13.18 12.16 -7.75
CA LEU A 115 14.32 11.29 -7.51
C LEU A 115 15.08 11.82 -6.28
N PRO A 116 15.03 11.12 -5.13
CA PRO A 116 15.75 11.56 -3.95
C PRO A 116 17.27 11.51 -4.16
N PRO A 117 18.05 12.29 -3.41
CA PRO A 117 19.51 12.18 -3.43
C PRO A 117 19.96 10.80 -2.92
N ARG A 118 21.16 10.37 -3.31
CA ARG A 118 21.67 9.02 -3.03
C ARG A 118 21.60 8.65 -1.54
N TRP A 119 21.93 9.59 -0.66
CA TRP A 119 21.91 9.35 0.78
C TRP A 119 20.51 9.00 1.34
N ALA A 120 19.43 9.39 0.66
CA ALA A 120 18.08 9.03 1.06
C ALA A 120 17.77 7.52 0.93
N TYR A 121 18.59 6.79 0.18
CA TYR A 121 18.49 5.33 0.02
C TYR A 121 19.46 4.56 0.94
N GLU A 122 20.22 5.27 1.76
CA GLU A 122 21.09 4.65 2.75
C GLU A 122 20.31 4.24 4.00
N TYR A 123 20.99 3.61 4.93
CA TYR A 123 20.35 3.14 6.15
C TYR A 123 19.90 4.31 7.03
N TRP A 124 18.61 4.33 7.37
CA TRP A 124 18.03 5.29 8.29
C TRP A 124 17.68 4.58 9.59
N MET A 125 18.25 5.05 10.67
CA MET A 125 17.98 4.53 11.99
C MET A 125 17.01 5.45 12.72
N GLY A 126 15.87 4.87 13.15
CA GLY A 126 14.89 5.54 13.98
C GLY A 126 14.98 5.05 15.42
N ALA A 127 14.99 5.96 16.38
CA ALA A 127 14.75 5.63 17.76
C ALA A 127 13.29 5.93 18.10
N SER A 128 12.57 4.92 18.57
CA SER A 128 11.25 5.14 19.15
C SER A 128 11.44 5.75 20.54
N LEU A 129 10.92 6.94 20.71
CA LEU A 129 10.89 7.64 22.02
C LEU A 129 9.71 7.19 22.89
N ASP A 130 8.96 6.19 22.47
CA ASP A 130 7.84 5.63 23.21
C ASP A 130 8.34 5.04 24.54
N GLY A 131 7.72 5.47 25.61
CA GLY A 131 8.18 5.20 26.97
C GLY A 131 8.35 3.74 27.38
N TRP A 132 7.83 2.77 26.61
CA TRP A 132 7.93 1.35 26.99
C TRP A 132 9.33 0.73 26.77
N ARG A 133 10.11 1.23 25.80
CA ARG A 133 11.50 0.78 25.57
C ARG A 133 12.51 1.51 26.47
N PHE A 134 12.13 2.65 26.98
CA PHE A 134 13.00 3.55 27.73
C PHE A 134 12.44 3.90 29.11
N ALA A 135 11.58 3.06 29.66
CA ALA A 135 10.94 3.28 30.94
C ALA A 135 11.98 3.62 32.04
N GLY A 136 11.84 4.81 32.60
CA GLY A 136 12.70 5.28 33.71
C GLY A 136 13.91 6.12 33.32
N LYS A 137 14.16 6.38 32.02
CA LYS A 137 15.23 7.26 31.57
C LYS A 137 14.67 8.49 30.81
N ASP A 138 15.39 9.59 30.90
CA ASP A 138 15.12 10.76 30.07
C ASP A 138 15.31 10.42 28.58
N PRO A 139 14.33 10.70 27.71
CA PRO A 139 14.41 10.38 26.30
C PRO A 139 15.64 10.96 25.58
N LEU A 140 16.10 12.16 25.98
CA LEU A 140 17.28 12.79 25.40
C LEU A 140 18.58 12.09 25.81
N VAL A 141 18.67 11.60 27.05
CA VAL A 141 19.81 10.82 27.52
C VAL A 141 19.90 9.52 26.76
N ASN A 142 18.77 8.83 26.58
CA ASN A 142 18.70 7.59 25.82
C ASN A 142 19.07 7.79 24.34
N LEU A 143 18.58 8.86 23.72
CA LEU A 143 18.92 9.17 22.35
C LEU A 143 20.42 9.42 22.19
N LYS A 144 21.03 10.13 23.14
CA LYS A 144 22.48 10.36 23.14
C LYS A 144 23.28 9.08 23.30
N GLU A 145 22.94 8.23 24.29
CA GLU A 145 23.58 6.93 24.50
C GLU A 145 23.45 6.04 23.23
N TYR A 146 22.32 6.12 22.55
CA TYR A 146 22.07 5.37 21.32
C TYR A 146 22.96 5.86 20.18
N ILE A 147 23.06 7.19 19.98
CA ILE A 147 23.91 7.80 18.96
C ILE A 147 25.39 7.50 19.24
N ASP A 148 25.84 7.67 20.48
CA ASP A 148 27.22 7.44 20.89
C ASP A 148 27.62 5.95 20.66
N GLY A 149 26.71 5.00 20.88
CA GLY A 149 26.95 3.57 20.64
C GLY A 149 27.08 3.16 19.16
N TYR A 150 26.78 4.05 18.22
CA TYR A 150 27.00 3.83 16.79
C TYR A 150 28.20 4.61 16.22
N ALA A 151 28.82 5.45 17.04
CA ALA A 151 30.01 6.23 16.64
C ALA A 151 31.33 5.47 16.81
N ASP A 152 31.31 4.33 17.54
CA ASP A 152 32.42 3.41 17.75
C ASP A 152 32.36 2.25 16.74
#